data_726ab0266f9c90424124138f2b73ce95
#
_entry.id   726ab0266f9c90424124138f2b73ce95
#
_cell.length_a   1.000
_cell.length_b   1.000
_cell.length_c   1.000
_cell.angle_alpha   90.00
_cell.angle_beta   90.00
_cell.angle_gamma   90.00
#
_symmetry.space_group_name_H-M   'P 1'
#
loop_
_entity.id
_entity.type
_entity.pdbx_description
1 polymer ?
#
loop_
_entity_poly.entity_id
_entity_poly.type
_entity_poly.pdbx_seq_one_letter_code
_entity_poly.pdbx_strand_id
1 'polypeptide(L)'
;MINSLIAKIKGFLLAPVKTFQQTKDEEPKAVFTYFAVLLFVYSLLSAILTTIGTEGMQNGILPVLRGVFLLFFALFIGFFIASVIFAAWLHLVVYLFGGRNGIMQTMKALFYGNTPTFLFGWIPVIGIFFSIWALILSILGLSELQEISLEKSATACVIALVIPILALVFLGLFLFINLIVGSGMDPAVLSPYFNKI
;
A
#
# COMPACT_ATOMS: atom_id res chain seq x y z
N MET A 1 -16.51 11.00 17.51
CA MET A 1 -15.75 10.65 16.28
C MET A 1 -14.26 10.43 16.55
N ILE A 2 -13.49 11.39 17.10
CA ILE A 2 -12.05 11.21 17.37
C ILE A 2 -11.77 10.07 18.35
N ASN A 3 -12.50 10.00 19.48
CA ASN A 3 -12.31 8.93 20.48
C ASN A 3 -12.58 7.54 19.90
N SER A 4 -13.56 7.39 19.02
CA SER A 4 -13.83 6.12 18.33
C SER A 4 -12.73 5.75 17.34
N LEU A 5 -12.16 6.73 16.63
CA LEU A 5 -11.03 6.53 15.73
C LEU A 5 -9.78 6.04 16.51
N ILE A 6 -9.44 6.74 17.60
CA ILE A 6 -8.29 6.37 18.44
C ILE A 6 -8.48 4.97 19.05
N ALA A 7 -9.68 4.66 19.54
CA ALA A 7 -9.99 3.33 20.09
C ALA A 7 -9.80 2.24 19.03
N LYS A 8 -10.23 2.50 17.80
CA LYS A 8 -10.09 1.58 16.67
C LYS A 8 -8.61 1.38 16.27
N ILE A 9 -7.84 2.47 16.18
CA ILE A 9 -6.39 2.41 15.94
C ILE A 9 -5.70 1.54 16.99
N LYS A 10 -5.95 1.81 18.28
CA LYS A 10 -5.40 1.01 19.39
C LYS A 10 -5.83 -0.46 19.28
N GLY A 11 -7.08 -0.70 18.92
CA GLY A 11 -7.59 -2.06 18.73
C GLY A 11 -6.83 -2.84 17.67
N PHE A 12 -6.62 -2.26 16.49
CA PHE A 12 -5.87 -2.92 15.42
C PHE A 12 -4.39 -3.12 15.74
N LEU A 13 -3.78 -2.22 16.52
CA LEU A 13 -2.38 -2.37 16.93
C LEU A 13 -2.17 -3.41 18.05
N LEU A 14 -3.09 -3.51 19.00
CA LEU A 14 -2.90 -4.29 20.23
C LEU A 14 -3.73 -5.58 20.30
N ALA A 15 -4.88 -5.62 19.64
CA ALA A 15 -5.79 -6.77 19.65
C ALA A 15 -6.48 -6.94 18.28
N PRO A 16 -5.69 -7.19 17.20
CA PRO A 16 -6.20 -7.13 15.82
C PRO A 16 -7.35 -8.10 15.56
N VAL A 17 -7.22 -9.36 15.91
CA VAL A 17 -8.25 -10.39 15.66
C VAL A 17 -9.60 -9.97 16.25
N LYS A 18 -9.62 -9.61 17.54
CA LYS A 18 -10.83 -9.14 18.20
C LYS A 18 -11.43 -7.91 17.51
N THR A 19 -10.57 -6.99 17.07
CA THR A 19 -11.01 -5.75 16.44
C THR A 19 -11.59 -6.02 15.05
N PHE A 20 -11.00 -6.93 14.26
CA PHE A 20 -11.57 -7.36 12.99
C PHE A 20 -12.96 -7.99 13.17
N GLN A 21 -13.13 -8.86 14.16
CA GLN A 21 -14.43 -9.46 14.47
C GLN A 21 -15.49 -8.40 14.82
N GLN A 22 -15.11 -7.37 15.59
CA GLN A 22 -16.02 -6.27 15.96
C GLN A 22 -16.37 -5.35 14.78
N THR A 23 -15.52 -5.27 13.75
CA THR A 23 -15.74 -4.43 12.57
C THR A 23 -16.39 -5.18 11.40
N LYS A 24 -16.71 -6.48 11.57
CA LYS A 24 -17.25 -7.33 10.50
C LYS A 24 -18.53 -6.74 9.88
N ASP A 25 -19.42 -6.21 10.70
CA ASP A 25 -20.73 -5.67 10.27
C ASP A 25 -20.72 -4.14 10.08
N GLU A 26 -19.54 -3.50 10.10
CA GLU A 26 -19.45 -2.06 9.88
C GLU A 26 -19.87 -1.67 8.47
N GLU A 27 -20.57 -0.55 8.38
CA GLU A 27 -21.01 0.04 7.11
C GLU A 27 -19.82 0.47 6.25
N PRO A 28 -19.90 0.35 4.92
CA PRO A 28 -18.86 0.78 3.98
C PRO A 28 -18.40 2.22 4.22
N LYS A 29 -19.33 3.13 4.51
CA LYS A 29 -19.02 4.54 4.79
C LYS A 29 -18.04 4.71 5.94
N ALA A 30 -18.20 3.95 7.03
CA ALA A 30 -17.31 4.03 8.19
C ALA A 30 -15.90 3.52 7.84
N VAL A 31 -15.81 2.45 7.04
CA VAL A 31 -14.56 1.85 6.56
C VAL A 31 -13.79 2.83 5.68
N PHE A 32 -14.45 3.39 4.66
CA PHE A 32 -13.82 4.37 3.76
C PHE A 32 -13.45 5.67 4.48
N THR A 33 -14.25 6.12 5.44
CA THR A 33 -13.91 7.29 6.25
C THR A 33 -12.66 7.06 7.09
N TYR A 34 -12.56 5.90 7.76
CA TYR A 34 -11.38 5.52 8.53
C TYR A 34 -10.12 5.49 7.65
N PHE A 35 -10.22 4.80 6.53
CA PHE A 35 -9.14 4.69 5.55
C PHE A 35 -8.71 6.05 5.03
N ALA A 36 -9.65 6.90 4.59
CA ALA A 36 -9.35 8.22 4.04
C ALA A 36 -8.67 9.14 5.07
N VAL A 37 -9.10 9.09 6.34
CA VAL A 37 -8.48 9.91 7.41
C VAL A 37 -7.03 9.49 7.66
N LEU A 38 -6.77 8.18 7.76
CA LEU A 38 -5.40 7.71 7.98
C LEU A 38 -4.51 7.94 6.74
N LEU A 39 -5.04 7.72 5.55
CA LEU A 39 -4.33 7.99 4.31
C LEU A 39 -4.01 9.48 4.14
N PHE A 40 -4.93 10.37 4.53
CA PHE A 40 -4.70 11.81 4.53
C PHE A 40 -3.49 12.18 5.40
N VAL A 41 -3.45 11.70 6.63
CA VAL A 41 -2.32 11.95 7.55
C VAL A 41 -1.02 11.39 6.98
N TYR A 42 -1.04 10.16 6.50
CA TYR A 42 0.11 9.51 5.86
C TYR A 42 0.64 10.31 4.66
N SER A 43 -0.25 10.69 3.74
CA SER A 43 0.11 11.42 2.53
C SER A 43 0.66 12.81 2.84
N LEU A 44 0.10 13.50 3.84
CA LEU A 44 0.56 14.81 4.27
C LEU A 44 1.96 14.75 4.87
N LEU A 45 2.18 13.82 5.82
CA LEU A 45 3.49 13.67 6.47
C LEU A 45 4.56 13.19 5.48
N SER A 46 4.21 12.26 4.58
CA SER A 46 5.10 11.79 3.51
C SER A 46 5.47 12.92 2.55
N ALA A 47 4.50 13.74 2.13
CA ALA A 47 4.74 14.86 1.23
C ALA A 47 5.67 15.91 1.86
N ILE A 48 5.44 16.25 3.13
CA ILE A 48 6.28 17.21 3.87
C ILE A 48 7.71 16.67 3.96
N LEU A 49 7.88 15.44 4.44
CA LEU A 49 9.21 14.87 4.65
C LEU A 49 9.99 14.72 3.34
N THR A 50 9.33 14.19 2.30
CA THR A 50 9.95 14.00 0.98
C THR A 50 10.34 15.33 0.35
N THR A 51 9.45 16.33 0.35
CA THR A 51 9.74 17.62 -0.27
C THR A 51 10.87 18.35 0.46
N ILE A 52 10.89 18.34 1.80
CA ILE A 52 12.00 18.95 2.56
C ILE A 52 13.31 18.21 2.26
N GLY A 53 13.28 16.88 2.13
CA GLY A 53 14.47 16.08 1.85
C GLY A 53 15.02 16.26 0.44
N THR A 54 14.18 16.55 -0.56
CA THR A 54 14.59 16.67 -1.97
C THR A 54 14.86 18.11 -2.40
N GLU A 55 13.94 19.03 -2.08
CA GLU A 55 14.06 20.45 -2.49
C GLU A 55 14.96 21.25 -1.55
N GLY A 56 14.99 20.85 -0.27
CA GLY A 56 15.63 21.64 0.78
C GLY A 56 14.94 23.00 0.98
N MET A 57 15.37 23.73 2.00
CA MET A 57 14.88 25.11 2.23
C MET A 57 15.70 26.16 1.49
N GLN A 58 16.72 25.74 0.74
CA GLN A 58 17.65 26.66 0.04
C GLN A 58 16.98 27.46 -1.07
N ASN A 59 15.93 26.89 -1.69
CA ASN A 59 15.20 27.53 -2.77
C ASN A 59 14.04 28.42 -2.29
N GLY A 60 13.90 28.61 -0.98
CA GLY A 60 12.84 29.37 -0.35
C GLY A 60 11.57 28.59 -0.07
N ILE A 61 10.63 29.20 0.65
CA ILE A 61 9.42 28.53 1.17
C ILE A 61 8.39 28.21 0.07
N LEU A 62 8.28 29.05 -0.99
CA LEU A 62 7.25 28.88 -2.02
C LEU A 62 7.41 27.59 -2.84
N PRO A 63 8.61 27.22 -3.34
CA PRO A 63 8.83 25.92 -3.97
C PRO A 63 8.49 24.75 -3.07
N VAL A 64 8.88 24.81 -1.79
CA VAL A 64 8.56 23.76 -0.80
C VAL A 64 7.05 23.61 -0.63
N LEU A 65 6.31 24.69 -0.42
CA LEU A 65 4.84 24.63 -0.28
C LEU A 65 4.17 24.08 -1.53
N ARG A 66 4.62 24.49 -2.72
CA ARG A 66 4.13 23.94 -3.99
C ARG A 66 4.42 22.43 -4.09
N GLY A 67 5.64 22.02 -3.77
CA GLY A 67 6.04 20.61 -3.79
C GLY A 67 5.19 19.75 -2.83
N VAL A 68 5.02 20.19 -1.59
CA VAL A 68 4.14 19.54 -0.61
C VAL A 68 2.72 19.42 -1.12
N PHE A 69 2.16 20.51 -1.68
CA PHE A 69 0.79 20.50 -2.20
C PHE A 69 0.62 19.47 -3.33
N LEU A 70 1.48 19.51 -4.35
CA LEU A 70 1.40 18.61 -5.48
C LEU A 70 1.62 17.16 -5.07
N LEU A 71 2.63 16.90 -4.25
CA LEU A 71 2.95 15.55 -3.80
C LEU A 71 1.88 14.98 -2.88
N PHE A 72 1.31 15.81 -1.98
CA PHE A 72 0.20 15.39 -1.13
C PHE A 72 -0.99 14.87 -1.96
N PHE A 73 -1.46 15.66 -2.94
CA PHE A 73 -2.59 15.23 -3.76
C PHE A 73 -2.26 14.02 -4.63
N ALA A 74 -1.04 13.95 -5.18
CA ALA A 74 -0.58 12.80 -5.93
C ALA A 74 -0.58 11.52 -5.08
N LEU A 75 -0.04 11.59 -3.85
CA LEU A 75 -0.02 10.45 -2.93
C LEU A 75 -1.42 10.09 -2.45
N PHE A 76 -2.21 11.08 -2.01
CA PHE A 76 -3.54 10.82 -1.46
C PHE A 76 -4.48 10.20 -2.49
N ILE A 77 -4.60 10.80 -3.68
CA ILE A 77 -5.47 10.30 -4.74
C ILE A 77 -4.89 9.00 -5.33
N GLY A 78 -3.58 8.97 -5.59
CA GLY A 78 -2.92 7.80 -6.16
C GLY A 78 -3.04 6.58 -5.27
N PHE A 79 -2.72 6.67 -3.98
CA PHE A 79 -2.85 5.56 -3.05
C PHE A 79 -4.31 5.18 -2.78
N PHE A 80 -5.24 6.14 -2.79
CA PHE A 80 -6.65 5.83 -2.64
C PHE A 80 -7.14 4.93 -3.79
N ILE A 81 -6.90 5.36 -5.03
CA ILE A 81 -7.27 4.61 -6.23
C ILE A 81 -6.54 3.26 -6.28
N ALA A 82 -5.22 3.27 -6.06
CA ALA A 82 -4.41 2.05 -6.06
C ALA A 82 -4.89 1.04 -5.01
N SER A 83 -5.26 1.49 -3.81
CA SER A 83 -5.76 0.62 -2.74
C SER A 83 -7.09 -0.03 -3.09
N VAL A 84 -7.99 0.71 -3.75
CA VAL A 84 -9.29 0.16 -4.21
C VAL A 84 -9.07 -0.88 -5.32
N ILE A 85 -8.21 -0.57 -6.31
CA ILE A 85 -7.86 -1.50 -7.40
C ILE A 85 -7.18 -2.75 -6.82
N PHE A 86 -6.22 -2.57 -5.91
CA PHE A 86 -5.52 -3.67 -5.27
C PHE A 86 -6.46 -4.53 -4.41
N ALA A 87 -7.43 -3.91 -3.71
CA ALA A 87 -8.44 -4.66 -2.95
C ALA A 87 -9.32 -5.53 -3.86
N ALA A 88 -9.68 -5.03 -5.05
CA ALA A 88 -10.43 -5.80 -6.04
C ALA A 88 -9.60 -6.97 -6.59
N TRP A 89 -8.33 -6.74 -6.91
CA TRP A 89 -7.39 -7.77 -7.31
C TRP A 89 -7.18 -8.83 -6.22
N LEU A 90 -6.90 -8.38 -4.99
CA LEU A 90 -6.74 -9.26 -3.83
C LEU A 90 -8.01 -10.10 -3.61
N HIS A 91 -9.20 -9.51 -3.76
CA HIS A 91 -10.47 -10.22 -3.61
C HIS A 91 -10.62 -11.34 -4.65
N LEU A 92 -10.20 -11.10 -5.91
CA LEU A 92 -10.19 -12.14 -6.94
C LEU A 92 -9.31 -13.32 -6.52
N VAL A 93 -8.12 -13.06 -6.00
CA VAL A 93 -7.22 -14.11 -5.51
C VAL A 93 -7.85 -14.84 -4.31
N VAL A 94 -8.33 -14.09 -3.31
CA VAL A 94 -8.99 -14.64 -2.11
C VAL A 94 -10.20 -15.51 -2.48
N TYR A 95 -10.96 -15.11 -3.49
CA TYR A 95 -12.08 -15.90 -4.01
C TYR A 95 -11.65 -17.28 -4.52
N LEU A 96 -10.47 -17.39 -5.16
CA LEU A 96 -9.91 -18.68 -5.61
C LEU A 96 -9.53 -19.57 -4.43
N PHE A 97 -9.19 -18.99 -3.27
CA PHE A 97 -8.87 -19.72 -2.04
C PHE A 97 -10.09 -20.02 -1.14
N GLY A 98 -11.29 -19.68 -1.62
CA GLY A 98 -12.54 -20.02 -0.94
C GLY A 98 -13.17 -18.90 -0.12
N GLY A 99 -12.64 -17.69 -0.11
CA GLY A 99 -13.27 -16.52 0.52
C GLY A 99 -14.53 -16.12 -0.24
N ARG A 100 -15.68 -16.10 0.44
CA ARG A 100 -17.01 -15.86 -0.16
C ARG A 100 -17.81 -14.75 0.51
N ASN A 101 -17.25 -14.09 1.53
CA ASN A 101 -17.96 -13.09 2.32
C ASN A 101 -18.03 -11.70 1.64
N GLY A 102 -17.70 -11.64 0.34
CA GLY A 102 -17.83 -10.45 -0.50
C GLY A 102 -16.59 -9.53 -0.46
N ILE A 103 -16.51 -8.66 -1.48
CA ILE A 103 -15.37 -7.75 -1.68
C ILE A 103 -15.20 -6.77 -0.52
N MET A 104 -16.29 -6.37 0.15
CA MET A 104 -16.23 -5.41 1.25
C MET A 104 -15.42 -5.96 2.44
N GLN A 105 -15.48 -7.27 2.70
CA GLN A 105 -14.68 -7.89 3.75
C GLN A 105 -13.18 -7.89 3.39
N THR A 106 -12.83 -8.07 2.12
CA THR A 106 -11.44 -7.93 1.65
C THR A 106 -10.96 -6.48 1.78
N MET A 107 -11.80 -5.49 1.42
CA MET A 107 -11.48 -4.07 1.60
C MET A 107 -11.26 -3.72 3.07
N LYS A 108 -12.12 -4.22 3.98
CA LYS A 108 -11.94 -4.04 5.42
C LYS A 108 -10.62 -4.61 5.91
N ALA A 109 -10.30 -5.85 5.52
CA ALA A 109 -9.04 -6.50 5.88
C ALA A 109 -7.82 -5.68 5.44
N LEU A 110 -7.85 -5.17 4.20
CA LEU A 110 -6.76 -4.37 3.64
C LEU A 110 -6.68 -2.98 4.30
N PHE A 111 -7.80 -2.25 4.37
CA PHE A 111 -7.81 -0.85 4.84
C PHE A 111 -7.49 -0.76 6.33
N TYR A 112 -8.07 -1.62 7.15
CA TYR A 112 -7.77 -1.70 8.57
C TYR A 112 -6.40 -2.30 8.84
N GLY A 113 -6.00 -3.32 8.07
CA GLY A 113 -4.68 -3.94 8.16
C GLY A 113 -3.54 -2.97 7.90
N ASN A 114 -3.74 -1.97 7.02
CA ASN A 114 -2.74 -0.95 6.74
C ASN A 114 -2.60 0.14 7.81
N THR A 115 -3.33 0.07 8.91
CA THR A 115 -3.23 1.04 10.03
C THR A 115 -1.79 1.33 10.47
N PRO A 116 -0.90 0.35 10.72
CA PRO A 116 0.48 0.63 11.11
C PRO A 116 1.27 1.41 10.06
N THR A 117 1.11 1.06 8.78
CA THR A 117 1.77 1.75 7.67
C THR A 117 1.32 3.20 7.58
N PHE A 118 0.03 3.49 7.70
CA PHE A 118 -0.47 4.87 7.64
C PHE A 118 -0.01 5.73 8.82
N LEU A 119 0.22 5.13 9.97
CA LEU A 119 0.71 5.86 11.15
C LEU A 119 2.21 6.12 11.12
N PHE A 120 3.01 5.16 10.66
CA PHE A 120 4.46 5.18 10.83
C PHE A 120 5.25 4.91 9.54
N GLY A 121 4.59 4.50 8.46
CA GLY A 121 5.23 4.14 7.19
C GLY A 121 5.90 5.32 6.46
N TRP A 122 5.55 6.56 6.80
CA TRP A 122 6.19 7.77 6.29
C TRP A 122 7.58 8.03 6.88
N ILE A 123 7.96 7.34 7.96
CA ILE A 123 9.28 7.47 8.60
C ILE A 123 10.28 6.56 7.86
N PRO A 124 11.36 7.10 7.27
CA PRO A 124 12.36 6.31 6.56
C PRO A 124 12.93 5.20 7.45
N VAL A 125 13.24 4.05 6.86
CA VAL A 125 13.76 2.85 7.52
C VAL A 125 12.75 2.19 8.48
N ILE A 126 12.21 2.94 9.44
CA ILE A 126 11.21 2.45 10.41
C ILE A 126 9.93 2.01 9.70
N GLY A 127 9.52 2.73 8.67
CA GLY A 127 8.33 2.42 7.87
C GLY A 127 8.30 1.00 7.29
N ILE A 128 9.47 0.41 7.00
CA ILE A 128 9.57 -0.97 6.50
C ILE A 128 9.00 -1.96 7.52
N PHE A 129 9.35 -1.82 8.80
CA PHE A 129 8.84 -2.69 9.86
C PHE A 129 7.32 -2.58 10.02
N PHE A 130 6.79 -1.36 9.94
CA PHE A 130 5.34 -1.14 10.01
C PHE A 130 4.59 -1.62 8.77
N SER A 131 5.23 -1.64 7.60
CA SER A 131 4.66 -2.23 6.39
C SER A 131 4.59 -3.76 6.49
N ILE A 132 5.60 -4.41 7.07
CA ILE A 132 5.57 -5.85 7.36
C ILE A 132 4.47 -6.16 8.39
N TRP A 133 4.36 -5.34 9.44
CA TRP A 133 3.29 -5.47 10.42
C TRP A 133 1.89 -5.32 9.79
N ALA A 134 1.72 -4.34 8.90
CA ALA A 134 0.47 -4.16 8.16
C ALA A 134 0.11 -5.36 7.27
N LEU A 135 1.10 -6.00 6.64
CA LEU A 135 0.89 -7.23 5.90
C LEU A 135 0.37 -8.35 6.80
N ILE A 136 0.98 -8.53 7.98
CA ILE A 136 0.52 -9.52 8.98
C ILE A 136 -0.92 -9.22 9.39
N LEU A 137 -1.25 -7.97 9.69
CA LEU A 137 -2.62 -7.57 10.03
C LEU A 137 -3.61 -7.82 8.89
N SER A 138 -3.23 -7.55 7.66
CA SER A 138 -4.08 -7.80 6.49
C SER A 138 -4.34 -9.30 6.31
N ILE A 139 -3.35 -10.16 6.55
CA ILE A 139 -3.50 -11.63 6.53
C ILE A 139 -4.47 -12.09 7.62
N LEU A 140 -4.31 -11.59 8.86
CA LEU A 140 -5.22 -11.89 9.97
C LEU A 140 -6.64 -11.40 9.66
N GLY A 141 -6.77 -10.16 9.15
CA GLY A 141 -8.05 -9.60 8.76
C GLY A 141 -8.77 -10.40 7.67
N LEU A 142 -8.03 -10.89 6.66
CA LEU A 142 -8.60 -11.75 5.62
C LEU A 142 -9.07 -13.09 6.19
N SER A 143 -8.29 -13.71 7.07
CA SER A 143 -8.67 -14.96 7.73
C SER A 143 -9.97 -14.80 8.51
N GLU A 144 -10.08 -13.75 9.32
CA GLU A 144 -11.25 -13.48 10.15
C GLU A 144 -12.49 -13.05 9.34
N LEU A 145 -12.32 -12.15 8.40
CA LEU A 145 -13.44 -11.54 7.69
C LEU A 145 -13.93 -12.36 6.50
N GLN A 146 -13.05 -13.13 5.85
CA GLN A 146 -13.41 -14.04 4.77
C GLN A 146 -13.65 -15.48 5.23
N GLU A 147 -13.44 -15.76 6.55
CA GLU A 147 -13.63 -17.08 7.17
C GLU A 147 -12.84 -18.19 6.46
N ILE A 148 -11.62 -17.88 6.06
CA ILE A 148 -10.67 -18.84 5.47
C ILE A 148 -9.51 -19.11 6.43
N SER A 149 -8.81 -20.23 6.27
CA SER A 149 -7.66 -20.54 7.12
C SER A 149 -6.55 -19.49 6.96
N LEU A 150 -5.77 -19.30 8.01
CA LEU A 150 -4.64 -18.36 8.02
C LEU A 150 -3.64 -18.66 6.89
N GLU A 151 -3.39 -19.94 6.60
CA GLU A 151 -2.51 -20.38 5.52
C GLU A 151 -3.03 -19.94 4.15
N LYS A 152 -4.33 -20.09 3.89
CA LYS A 152 -4.97 -19.64 2.65
C LYS A 152 -4.92 -18.12 2.52
N SER A 153 -5.15 -17.39 3.62
CA SER A 153 -5.04 -15.93 3.65
C SER A 153 -3.62 -15.46 3.34
N ALA A 154 -2.62 -16.07 3.97
CA ALA A 154 -1.22 -15.76 3.74
C ALA A 154 -0.81 -16.04 2.30
N THR A 155 -1.16 -17.22 1.77
CA THR A 155 -0.89 -17.59 0.38
C THR A 155 -1.56 -16.64 -0.61
N ALA A 156 -2.82 -16.28 -0.37
CA ALA A 156 -3.54 -15.33 -1.21
C ALA A 156 -2.87 -13.94 -1.21
N CYS A 157 -2.44 -13.45 -0.04
CA CYS A 157 -1.70 -12.18 0.05
C CYS A 157 -0.37 -12.23 -0.71
N VAL A 158 0.41 -13.30 -0.54
CA VAL A 158 1.69 -13.46 -1.25
C VAL A 158 1.48 -13.48 -2.76
N ILE A 159 0.54 -14.27 -3.25
CA ILE A 159 0.21 -14.34 -4.68
C ILE A 159 -0.26 -12.97 -5.21
N ALA A 160 -1.15 -12.30 -4.47
CA ALA A 160 -1.68 -11.00 -4.86
C ALA A 160 -0.60 -9.91 -4.91
N LEU A 161 0.45 -10.02 -4.11
CA LEU A 161 1.61 -9.11 -4.16
C LEU A 161 2.60 -9.47 -5.24
N VAL A 162 2.96 -10.76 -5.37
CA VAL A 162 4.02 -11.22 -6.26
C VAL A 162 3.63 -11.08 -7.73
N ILE A 163 2.40 -11.44 -8.11
CA ILE A 163 1.98 -11.40 -9.52
C ILE A 163 2.07 -9.99 -10.13
N PRO A 164 1.52 -8.92 -9.53
CA PRO A 164 1.67 -7.58 -10.08
C PRO A 164 3.13 -7.10 -10.12
N ILE A 165 3.93 -7.44 -9.11
CA ILE A 165 5.36 -7.09 -9.09
C ILE A 165 6.09 -7.74 -10.27
N LEU A 166 5.90 -9.04 -10.49
CA LEU A 166 6.48 -9.73 -11.63
C LEU A 166 6.01 -9.14 -12.95
N ALA A 167 4.71 -8.86 -13.09
CA ALA A 167 4.16 -8.24 -14.29
C ALA A 167 4.80 -6.87 -14.58
N LEU A 168 5.01 -6.04 -13.56
CA LEU A 168 5.68 -4.74 -13.71
C LEU A 168 7.17 -4.90 -14.08
N VAL A 169 7.87 -5.88 -13.50
CA VAL A 169 9.27 -6.18 -13.84
C VAL A 169 9.37 -6.62 -15.30
N PHE A 170 8.53 -7.55 -15.74
CA PHE A 170 8.52 -8.00 -17.13
C PHE A 170 8.15 -6.87 -18.10
N LEU A 171 7.15 -6.07 -17.78
CA LEU A 171 6.77 -4.91 -18.59
C LEU A 171 7.92 -3.90 -18.68
N GLY A 172 8.56 -3.59 -17.56
CA GLY A 172 9.71 -2.67 -17.51
C GLY A 172 10.88 -3.19 -18.35
N LEU A 173 11.20 -4.48 -18.25
CA LEU A 173 12.24 -5.11 -19.05
C LEU A 173 11.89 -5.11 -20.55
N PHE A 174 10.64 -5.42 -20.89
CA PHE A 174 10.15 -5.37 -22.27
C PHE A 174 10.26 -3.95 -22.86
N LEU A 175 9.83 -2.93 -22.14
CA LEU A 175 9.93 -1.54 -22.59
C LEU A 175 11.40 -1.08 -22.72
N PHE A 176 12.25 -1.48 -21.79
CA PHE A 176 13.68 -1.17 -21.80
C PHE A 176 14.38 -1.79 -23.04
N ILE A 177 14.09 -3.06 -23.32
CA ILE A 177 14.65 -3.74 -24.52
C ILE A 177 14.16 -3.04 -25.80
N ASN A 178 12.86 -2.71 -25.89
CA ASN A 178 12.33 -2.00 -27.06
C ASN A 178 12.93 -0.61 -27.23
N LEU A 179 13.20 0.09 -26.14
CA LEU A 179 13.86 1.40 -26.18
C LEU A 179 15.28 1.28 -26.73
N ILE A 180 16.08 0.29 -26.30
CA ILE A 180 17.44 0.06 -26.78
C ILE A 180 17.43 -0.34 -28.24
N VAL A 181 16.60 -1.29 -28.63
CA VAL A 181 16.50 -1.75 -30.03
C VAL A 181 15.98 -0.64 -30.93
N GLY A 182 14.96 0.10 -30.50
CA GLY A 182 14.37 1.21 -31.26
C GLY A 182 15.27 2.45 -31.39
N SER A 183 16.19 2.66 -30.44
CA SER A 183 17.17 3.75 -30.50
C SER A 183 18.35 3.48 -31.43
N GLY A 184 18.45 2.28 -32.02
CA GLY A 184 19.58 1.86 -32.84
C GLY A 184 20.89 1.74 -32.04
N MET A 185 20.82 1.75 -30.71
CA MET A 185 21.99 1.52 -29.87
C MET A 185 22.44 0.07 -30.03
N ASP A 186 23.65 -0.12 -30.58
CA ASP A 186 24.27 -1.44 -30.69
C ASP A 186 24.44 -2.02 -29.26
N PRO A 187 23.88 -3.19 -28.97
CA PRO A 187 24.09 -3.85 -27.68
C PRO A 187 25.58 -4.04 -27.32
N ALA A 188 26.46 -4.07 -28.33
CA ALA A 188 27.91 -4.11 -28.12
C ALA A 188 28.45 -2.88 -27.37
N VAL A 189 27.80 -1.74 -27.45
CA VAL A 189 28.18 -0.51 -26.71
C VAL A 189 27.98 -0.68 -25.20
N LEU A 190 27.07 -1.57 -24.79
CA LEU A 190 26.77 -1.84 -23.37
C LEU A 190 27.68 -2.95 -22.79
N SER A 191 28.33 -3.75 -23.63
CA SER A 191 29.16 -4.88 -23.19
C SER A 191 30.30 -4.51 -22.23
N PRO A 192 31.00 -3.36 -22.35
CA PRO A 192 32.03 -2.95 -21.41
C PRO A 192 31.55 -2.69 -19.98
N TYR A 193 30.25 -2.37 -19.81
CA TYR A 193 29.68 -2.09 -18.49
C TYR A 193 29.23 -3.36 -17.75
N PHE A 194 28.87 -4.41 -18.50
CA PHE A 194 28.47 -5.69 -17.91
C PHE A 194 29.66 -6.63 -17.62
N ASN A 195 30.79 -6.48 -18.31
CA ASN A 195 31.99 -7.29 -18.07
C ASN A 195 32.83 -6.84 -16.86
N LYS A 196 32.35 -5.84 -16.07
CA LYS A 196 33.08 -5.36 -14.88
C LYS A 196 32.41 -5.82 -13.55
N ILE A 197 31.37 -6.65 -13.64
CA ILE A 197 30.72 -7.31 -12.50
C ILE A 197 31.14 -8.77 -12.47
#